data_56749ae5d1886282aa71a05937316211
#
_entry.id   56749ae5d1886282aa71a05937316211
#
_cell.length_a   1.000
_cell.length_b   1.000
_cell.length_c   1.000
_cell.angle_alpha   90.00
_cell.angle_beta   90.00
_cell.angle_gamma   90.00
#
_symmetry.space_group_name_H-M   'P 1'
#
loop_
_entity.id
_entity.type
_entity.pdbx_description
1 polymer ?
#
loop_
_entity_poly.entity_id
_entity_poly.type
_entity_poly.pdbx_seq_one_letter_code
_entity_poly.pdbx_strand_id
1 'polypeptide(L)'
;HFQRGRYREDCQYRAASLARMGVMSVSYDLFGWDGESLLQVDPAAHRKSLVNTLQIYNTQRLIDYVLSLPLADARRVGITGASGGGSQTMLTAAIDKRITISIPVVMMSSYHSGGCPCESGMGIHLCGGGTNNVELAAMAAPRPQLVISDGKDWTKDVPELEFPFLRRVYDFYPGATVQNHHLAMEGHDYGPSKRQAMYAFVARHFKLDVDAMKDKDGKIMEQPVTLEKDEAMKVFGADGKGLPAQALMGWTRIEALINSYLSK
;
A
#
# COMPACT_ATOMS: atom_id res chain seq x y z
N HIS A 1 -4.31 6.97 -16.54
CA HIS A 1 -4.78 6.79 -15.16
C HIS A 1 -3.62 6.60 -14.16
N PHE A 2 -2.42 6.22 -14.60
CA PHE A 2 -1.29 5.88 -13.74
C PHE A 2 -0.59 7.09 -13.10
N GLN A 3 -0.85 8.32 -13.51
CA GLN A 3 -0.09 9.50 -13.11
C GLN A 3 -0.75 10.34 -12.00
N ARG A 4 -1.94 9.97 -11.50
CA ARG A 4 -2.67 10.79 -10.52
C ARG A 4 -2.51 10.34 -9.06
N GLY A 5 -1.96 9.16 -8.80
CA GLY A 5 -1.63 8.65 -7.47
C GLY A 5 -2.62 9.04 -6.37
N ARG A 6 -2.13 9.72 -5.34
CA ARG A 6 -2.92 10.16 -4.18
C ARG A 6 -4.00 11.20 -4.50
N TYR A 7 -3.96 11.87 -5.67
CA TYR A 7 -4.97 12.86 -6.07
C TYR A 7 -6.29 12.24 -6.52
N ARG A 8 -6.32 10.94 -6.78
CA ARG A 8 -7.52 10.24 -7.21
C ARG A 8 -8.61 10.31 -6.14
N GLU A 9 -9.86 10.43 -6.59
CA GLU A 9 -11.03 10.49 -5.71
C GLU A 9 -11.12 9.30 -4.75
N ASP A 10 -10.87 8.08 -5.23
CA ASP A 10 -10.92 6.87 -4.40
C ASP A 10 -9.84 6.88 -3.29
N CYS A 11 -8.69 7.49 -3.54
CA CYS A 11 -7.65 7.71 -2.53
C CYS A 11 -8.09 8.75 -1.50
N GLN A 12 -8.69 9.85 -1.96
CA GLN A 12 -9.20 10.90 -1.09
C GLN A 12 -10.37 10.41 -0.22
N TYR A 13 -11.35 9.69 -0.81
CA TYR A 13 -12.45 9.07 -0.05
C TYR A 13 -11.91 8.15 1.04
N ARG A 14 -10.95 7.30 0.71
CA ARG A 14 -10.33 6.38 1.68
C ARG A 14 -9.63 7.14 2.80
N ALA A 15 -8.80 8.11 2.46
CA ALA A 15 -8.06 8.90 3.46
C ALA A 15 -9.01 9.68 4.38
N ALA A 16 -10.00 10.37 3.82
CA ALA A 16 -10.97 11.15 4.58
C ALA A 16 -11.86 10.27 5.45
N SER A 17 -12.31 9.11 4.97
CA SER A 17 -13.10 8.17 5.76
C SER A 17 -12.29 7.63 6.94
N LEU A 18 -11.04 7.24 6.73
CA LEU A 18 -10.16 6.83 7.81
C LEU A 18 -9.94 7.95 8.84
N ALA A 19 -9.77 9.20 8.39
CA ALA A 19 -9.64 10.34 9.28
C ALA A 19 -10.90 10.56 10.14
N ARG A 20 -12.08 10.45 9.54
CA ARG A 20 -13.36 10.50 10.25
C ARG A 20 -13.54 9.34 11.25
N MET A 21 -12.95 8.19 10.98
CA MET A 21 -12.90 7.05 11.91
C MET A 21 -11.91 7.27 13.06
N GLY A 22 -11.18 8.39 13.09
CA GLY A 22 -10.17 8.69 14.10
C GLY A 22 -8.78 8.14 13.81
N VAL A 23 -8.48 7.84 12.54
CA VAL A 23 -7.17 7.35 12.09
C VAL A 23 -6.41 8.48 11.39
N MET A 24 -5.17 8.71 11.77
CA MET A 24 -4.25 9.53 10.97
C MET A 24 -3.95 8.79 9.67
N SER A 25 -4.51 9.26 8.56
CA SER A 25 -4.33 8.65 7.25
C SER A 25 -3.31 9.43 6.43
N VAL A 26 -2.31 8.74 5.90
CA VAL A 26 -1.25 9.33 5.08
C VAL A 26 -1.21 8.65 3.72
N SER A 27 -1.34 9.44 2.67
CA SER A 27 -1.21 9.02 1.28
C SER A 27 0.03 9.68 0.68
N TYR A 28 0.84 8.91 -0.03
CA TYR A 28 2.09 9.40 -0.61
C TYR A 28 2.31 8.85 -2.03
N ASP A 29 3.10 9.56 -2.81
CA ASP A 29 3.43 9.17 -4.17
C ASP A 29 4.50 8.08 -4.17
N LEU A 30 4.28 7.03 -4.94
CA LEU A 30 5.28 6.00 -5.15
C LEU A 30 6.36 6.54 -6.10
N PHE A 31 7.60 6.56 -5.64
CA PHE A 31 8.73 7.11 -6.39
C PHE A 31 8.84 6.46 -7.78
N GLY A 32 8.95 7.31 -8.80
CA GLY A 32 9.04 6.91 -10.20
C GLY A 32 7.73 6.41 -10.82
N TRP A 33 6.64 6.35 -10.05
CA TRP A 33 5.36 5.83 -10.54
C TRP A 33 4.33 6.93 -10.75
N ASP A 34 4.12 7.79 -9.78
CA ASP A 34 3.04 8.76 -9.81
C ASP A 34 3.33 10.07 -9.08
N GLY A 35 2.38 11.00 -9.20
CA GLY A 35 2.33 12.26 -8.48
C GLY A 35 3.57 13.13 -8.67
N GLU A 36 3.97 13.79 -7.61
CA GLU A 36 5.10 14.71 -7.62
C GLU A 36 6.47 14.01 -7.64
N SER A 37 6.51 12.69 -7.47
CA SER A 37 7.74 11.93 -7.68
C SER A 37 8.26 12.03 -9.12
N LEU A 38 7.35 12.29 -10.07
CA LEU A 38 7.67 12.49 -11.48
C LEU A 38 8.33 13.86 -11.79
N LEU A 39 8.39 14.76 -10.82
CA LEU A 39 9.22 15.96 -10.93
C LEU A 39 10.72 15.63 -10.93
N GLN A 40 11.11 14.51 -10.32
CA GLN A 40 12.51 14.12 -10.18
C GLN A 40 12.97 13.13 -11.25
N VAL A 41 12.10 12.25 -11.72
CA VAL A 41 12.45 11.16 -12.65
C VAL A 41 11.38 10.97 -13.71
N ASP A 42 11.81 10.44 -14.86
CA ASP A 42 10.89 10.00 -15.91
C ASP A 42 10.06 8.78 -15.42
N PRO A 43 8.79 8.66 -15.81
CA PRO A 43 7.95 7.52 -15.44
C PRO A 43 8.54 6.14 -15.81
N ALA A 44 9.38 6.05 -16.83
CA ALA A 44 10.06 4.80 -17.16
C ALA A 44 11.02 4.30 -16.07
N ALA A 45 11.41 5.18 -15.14
CA ALA A 45 12.28 4.81 -14.02
C ALA A 45 11.65 3.74 -13.12
N HIS A 46 10.31 3.69 -13.00
CA HIS A 46 9.64 2.66 -12.18
C HIS A 46 9.95 1.22 -12.59
N ARG A 47 10.45 1.02 -13.82
CA ARG A 47 10.88 -0.29 -14.32
C ARG A 47 12.26 -0.72 -13.83
N LYS A 48 12.95 0.13 -13.08
CA LYS A 48 14.27 -0.18 -12.52
C LYS A 48 14.11 -0.90 -11.18
N SER A 49 14.86 -1.97 -10.96
CA SER A 49 14.78 -2.76 -9.72
C SER A 49 15.06 -1.94 -8.45
N LEU A 50 16.02 -1.02 -8.49
CA LEU A 50 16.33 -0.13 -7.37
C LEU A 50 15.19 0.82 -7.00
N VAL A 51 14.23 1.08 -7.91
CA VAL A 51 13.08 1.94 -7.59
C VAL A 51 12.20 1.30 -6.53
N ASN A 52 11.95 -0.01 -6.61
CA ASN A 52 11.19 -0.70 -5.57
C ASN A 52 11.86 -0.58 -4.19
N THR A 53 13.17 -0.74 -4.13
CA THR A 53 13.95 -0.52 -2.90
C THR A 53 13.77 0.90 -2.36
N LEU A 54 13.82 1.92 -3.23
CA LEU A 54 13.58 3.30 -2.83
C LEU A 54 12.15 3.54 -2.34
N GLN A 55 11.16 2.95 -3.00
CA GLN A 55 9.77 3.07 -2.58
C GLN A 55 9.55 2.50 -1.17
N ILE A 56 10.13 1.34 -0.89
CA ILE A 56 10.06 0.74 0.45
C ILE A 56 10.81 1.59 1.48
N TYR A 57 12.01 2.06 1.15
CA TYR A 57 12.76 2.95 2.01
C TYR A 57 12.00 4.24 2.32
N ASN A 58 11.37 4.86 1.32
CA ASN A 58 10.52 6.03 1.51
C ASN A 58 9.34 5.73 2.43
N THR A 59 8.71 4.56 2.29
CA THR A 59 7.64 4.11 3.19
C THR A 59 8.14 4.02 4.63
N GLN A 60 9.33 3.45 4.86
CA GLN A 60 9.92 3.37 6.21
C GLN A 60 10.23 4.77 6.78
N ARG A 61 10.76 5.70 5.95
CA ARG A 61 10.99 7.10 6.37
C ARG A 61 9.69 7.82 6.70
N LEU A 62 8.64 7.55 5.94
CA LEU A 62 7.31 8.09 6.23
C LEU A 62 6.79 7.56 7.57
N ILE A 63 6.94 6.27 7.85
CA ILE A 63 6.58 5.68 9.15
C ILE A 63 7.36 6.33 10.28
N ASP A 64 8.67 6.56 10.12
CA ASP A 64 9.49 7.27 11.12
C ASP A 64 8.92 8.66 11.40
N TYR A 65 8.61 9.41 10.34
CA TYR A 65 8.04 10.75 10.49
C TYR A 65 6.68 10.72 11.19
N VAL A 66 5.78 9.87 10.74
CA VAL A 66 4.43 9.76 11.32
C VAL A 66 4.50 9.38 12.80
N LEU A 67 5.36 8.43 13.15
CA LEU A 67 5.53 7.99 14.54
C LEU A 67 6.25 9.03 15.42
N SER A 68 6.88 10.04 14.85
CA SER A 68 7.41 11.17 15.59
C SER A 68 6.35 12.21 15.98
N LEU A 69 5.15 12.12 15.40
CA LEU A 69 4.05 13.05 15.68
C LEU A 69 3.37 12.72 17.00
N PRO A 70 2.98 13.72 17.81
CA PRO A 70 2.42 13.50 19.16
C PRO A 70 1.12 12.68 19.20
N LEU A 71 0.37 12.67 18.11
CA LEU A 71 -0.92 11.96 18.02
C LEU A 71 -0.80 10.53 17.48
N ALA A 72 0.40 10.10 17.09
CA ALA A 72 0.60 8.77 16.53
C ALA A 72 0.69 7.71 17.63
N ASP A 73 -0.07 6.61 17.47
CA ASP A 73 0.03 5.43 18.34
C ASP A 73 0.82 4.32 17.65
N ALA A 74 2.04 4.08 18.09
CA ALA A 74 2.92 3.05 17.54
C ALA A 74 2.37 1.62 17.65
N ARG A 75 1.34 1.39 18.46
CA ARG A 75 0.67 0.08 18.61
C ARG A 75 -0.43 -0.12 17.57
N ARG A 76 -0.77 0.89 16.79
CA ARG A 76 -1.88 0.89 15.82
C ARG A 76 -1.43 1.48 14.47
N VAL A 77 -0.49 0.82 13.82
CA VAL A 77 0.06 1.21 12.52
C VAL A 77 -0.41 0.24 11.46
N GLY A 78 -1.22 0.72 10.52
CA GLY A 78 -1.72 -0.08 9.41
C GLY A 78 -1.12 0.33 8.06
N ILE A 79 -1.01 -0.63 7.16
CA ILE A 79 -0.63 -0.37 5.77
C ILE A 79 -1.64 -1.02 4.81
N THR A 80 -2.03 -0.28 3.78
CA THR A 80 -2.93 -0.78 2.73
C THR A 80 -2.65 -0.11 1.40
N GLY A 81 -2.88 -0.82 0.32
CA GLY A 81 -2.79 -0.30 -1.04
C GLY A 81 -3.26 -1.33 -2.04
N ALA A 82 -3.65 -0.88 -3.23
CA ALA A 82 -4.07 -1.75 -4.33
C ALA A 82 -3.00 -1.83 -5.41
N SER A 83 -2.89 -2.97 -6.10
CA SER A 83 -1.96 -3.16 -7.21
C SER A 83 -0.51 -2.93 -6.76
N GLY A 84 0.24 -2.01 -7.38
CA GLY A 84 1.56 -1.60 -6.89
C GLY A 84 1.57 -1.16 -5.41
N GLY A 85 0.49 -0.52 -4.93
CA GLY A 85 0.29 -0.25 -3.50
C GLY A 85 0.11 -1.52 -2.67
N GLY A 86 -0.45 -2.59 -3.24
CA GLY A 86 -0.54 -3.92 -2.63
C GLY A 86 0.84 -4.56 -2.48
N SER A 87 1.71 -4.45 -3.50
CA SER A 87 3.11 -4.87 -3.42
C SER A 87 3.84 -4.14 -2.30
N GLN A 88 3.70 -2.81 -2.23
CA GLN A 88 4.29 -2.01 -1.15
C GLN A 88 3.76 -2.44 0.22
N THR A 89 2.48 -2.76 0.31
CA THR A 89 1.84 -3.25 1.54
C THR A 89 2.48 -4.55 2.01
N MET A 90 2.61 -5.54 1.14
CA MET A 90 3.19 -6.84 1.49
C MET A 90 4.68 -6.72 1.84
N LEU A 91 5.45 -6.04 1.00
CA LEU A 91 6.90 -5.87 1.20
C LEU A 91 7.21 -5.08 2.47
N THR A 92 6.51 -3.97 2.71
CA THR A 92 6.72 -3.18 3.95
C THR A 92 6.34 -3.98 5.17
N ALA A 93 5.18 -4.67 5.15
CA ALA A 93 4.77 -5.52 6.26
C ALA A 93 5.75 -6.67 6.51
N ALA A 94 6.39 -7.21 5.47
CA ALA A 94 7.38 -8.28 5.60
C ALA A 94 8.61 -7.83 6.38
N ILE A 95 9.09 -6.61 6.16
CA ILE A 95 10.39 -6.15 6.69
C ILE A 95 10.28 -5.17 7.85
N ASP A 96 9.14 -4.49 8.03
CA ASP A 96 8.96 -3.49 9.09
C ASP A 96 7.97 -3.98 10.17
N LYS A 97 8.51 -4.33 11.33
CA LYS A 97 7.75 -4.85 12.45
C LYS A 97 6.83 -3.82 13.12
N ARG A 98 6.96 -2.54 12.80
CA ARG A 98 6.09 -1.47 13.30
C ARG A 98 4.69 -1.53 12.67
N ILE A 99 4.56 -2.14 11.50
CA ILE A 99 3.26 -2.42 10.90
C ILE A 99 2.52 -3.43 11.77
N THR A 100 1.38 -3.06 12.32
CA THR A 100 0.58 -3.92 13.20
C THR A 100 -0.57 -4.61 12.49
N ILE A 101 -1.04 -4.07 11.35
CA ILE A 101 -2.00 -4.72 10.47
C ILE A 101 -1.61 -4.50 8.99
N SER A 102 -1.84 -5.50 8.15
CA SER A 102 -1.52 -5.48 6.72
C SER A 102 -2.77 -5.77 5.88
N ILE A 103 -3.04 -4.92 4.88
CA ILE A 103 -4.24 -5.06 4.04
C ILE A 103 -3.84 -4.92 2.55
N PRO A 104 -3.21 -5.93 1.93
CA PRO A 104 -2.95 -5.93 0.50
C PRO A 104 -4.25 -6.11 -0.29
N VAL A 105 -4.44 -5.27 -1.31
CA VAL A 105 -5.64 -5.24 -2.14
C VAL A 105 -5.27 -5.53 -3.59
N VAL A 106 -5.94 -6.50 -4.22
CA VAL A 106 -5.83 -6.91 -5.62
C VAL A 106 -4.37 -7.03 -6.12
N MET A 107 -3.52 -7.68 -5.32
CA MET A 107 -2.11 -7.88 -5.67
C MET A 107 -1.54 -9.23 -5.26
N MET A 108 -2.04 -9.87 -4.21
CA MET A 108 -1.50 -11.16 -3.77
C MET A 108 -1.81 -12.24 -4.81
N SER A 109 -0.77 -12.72 -5.49
CA SER A 109 -0.84 -13.84 -6.44
C SER A 109 0.51 -14.54 -6.48
N SER A 110 0.49 -15.86 -6.55
CA SER A 110 1.70 -16.70 -6.61
C SER A 110 2.30 -16.78 -8.01
N TYR A 111 1.52 -16.50 -9.03
CA TYR A 111 1.92 -16.71 -10.43
C TYR A 111 1.80 -15.46 -11.30
N HIS A 112 1.39 -14.34 -10.75
CA HIS A 112 1.25 -13.11 -11.54
C HIS A 112 2.60 -12.65 -12.07
N SER A 113 2.69 -12.51 -13.37
CA SER A 113 3.86 -12.01 -14.10
C SER A 113 3.52 -10.84 -15.01
N GLY A 114 2.38 -10.21 -14.81
CA GLY A 114 1.92 -9.04 -15.55
C GLY A 114 2.23 -7.72 -14.85
N GLY A 115 1.62 -6.66 -15.33
CA GLY A 115 1.80 -5.32 -14.79
C GLY A 115 3.19 -4.74 -15.08
N CYS A 116 3.65 -3.87 -14.20
CA CYS A 116 5.01 -3.37 -14.28
C CYS A 116 5.97 -4.19 -13.41
N PRO A 117 7.29 -4.10 -13.64
CA PRO A 117 8.26 -4.78 -12.79
C PRO A 117 8.18 -4.42 -11.30
N CYS A 118 7.60 -3.27 -10.93
CA CYS A 118 7.37 -2.89 -9.54
C CYS A 118 6.28 -3.74 -8.84
N GLU A 119 5.47 -4.46 -9.59
CA GLU A 119 4.42 -5.33 -9.10
C GLU A 119 4.83 -6.81 -9.12
N SER A 120 5.56 -7.20 -10.17
CA SER A 120 6.00 -8.59 -10.34
C SER A 120 7.30 -8.65 -11.13
N GLY A 121 8.05 -9.73 -11.00
CA GLY A 121 9.30 -9.96 -11.75
C GLY A 121 10.47 -9.06 -11.35
N MET A 122 10.38 -8.38 -10.21
CA MET A 122 11.48 -7.59 -9.68
C MET A 122 12.58 -8.47 -9.07
N GLY A 123 13.75 -7.89 -8.88
CA GLY A 123 14.88 -8.56 -8.28
C GLY A 123 14.56 -9.26 -6.95
N ILE A 124 13.62 -8.72 -6.16
CA ILE A 124 13.19 -9.35 -4.91
C ILE A 124 12.54 -10.71 -5.13
N HIS A 125 11.80 -10.90 -6.22
CA HIS A 125 11.18 -12.21 -6.53
C HIS A 125 12.21 -13.26 -6.96
N LEU A 126 13.43 -12.87 -7.26
CA LEU A 126 14.54 -13.76 -7.60
C LEU A 126 15.43 -14.10 -6.41
N CYS A 127 15.19 -13.49 -5.25
CA CYS A 127 15.99 -13.74 -4.05
C CYS A 127 15.80 -15.17 -3.54
N GLY A 128 16.85 -15.75 -2.97
CA GLY A 128 16.79 -17.02 -2.27
C GLY A 128 16.33 -18.22 -3.12
N GLY A 129 16.50 -18.15 -4.43
CA GLY A 129 16.04 -19.21 -5.35
C GLY A 129 14.63 -18.97 -5.93
N GLY A 130 14.08 -17.80 -5.67
CA GLY A 130 12.78 -17.36 -6.12
C GLY A 130 11.76 -17.25 -4.97
N THR A 131 10.91 -16.26 -5.05
CA THR A 131 9.77 -16.05 -4.14
C THR A 131 8.58 -15.48 -4.91
N ASN A 132 7.46 -15.33 -4.24
CA ASN A 132 6.24 -14.76 -4.82
C ASN A 132 5.50 -13.89 -3.80
N ASN A 133 4.48 -13.20 -4.26
CA ASN A 133 3.73 -12.26 -3.42
C ASN A 133 3.04 -12.95 -2.22
N VAL A 134 2.71 -14.23 -2.30
CA VAL A 134 2.06 -14.96 -1.21
C VAL A 134 3.04 -15.24 -0.08
N GLU A 135 4.26 -15.65 -0.42
CA GLU A 135 5.33 -15.86 0.56
C GLU A 135 5.72 -14.54 1.24
N LEU A 136 5.80 -13.45 0.46
CA LEU A 136 6.04 -12.12 1.01
C LEU A 136 4.91 -11.69 1.96
N ALA A 137 3.64 -11.93 1.58
CA ALA A 137 2.50 -11.66 2.45
C ALA A 137 2.54 -12.49 3.73
N ALA A 138 2.98 -13.75 3.64
CA ALA A 138 3.09 -14.66 4.79
C ALA A 138 4.10 -14.17 5.84
N MET A 139 5.10 -13.38 5.47
CA MET A 139 6.05 -12.76 6.41
C MET A 139 5.39 -11.75 7.36
N ALA A 140 4.16 -11.33 7.10
CA ALA A 140 3.41 -10.50 8.04
C ALA A 140 2.95 -11.27 9.29
N ALA A 141 2.86 -12.60 9.24
CA ALA A 141 2.46 -13.40 10.40
C ALA A 141 3.36 -13.15 11.62
N PRO A 142 2.81 -13.14 12.83
CA PRO A 142 1.41 -13.41 13.23
C PRO A 142 0.49 -12.16 13.25
N ARG A 143 0.92 -11.05 12.71
CA ARG A 143 0.16 -9.78 12.72
C ARG A 143 -1.12 -9.93 11.89
N PRO A 144 -2.26 -9.36 12.33
CA PRO A 144 -3.51 -9.45 11.60
C PRO A 144 -3.37 -8.99 10.14
N GLN A 145 -3.89 -9.82 9.21
CA GLN A 145 -3.84 -9.53 7.79
C GLN A 145 -5.20 -9.75 7.13
N LEU A 146 -5.61 -8.82 6.27
CA LEU A 146 -6.76 -8.95 5.40
C LEU A 146 -6.30 -8.90 3.94
N VAL A 147 -6.44 -9.99 3.22
CA VAL A 147 -6.23 -10.02 1.78
C VAL A 147 -7.54 -9.69 1.09
N ILE A 148 -7.56 -8.65 0.26
CA ILE A 148 -8.73 -8.33 -0.58
C ILE A 148 -8.39 -8.70 -2.01
N SER A 149 -9.21 -9.59 -2.60
CA SER A 149 -9.02 -10.13 -3.95
C SER A 149 -10.30 -10.01 -4.77
N ASP A 150 -10.22 -10.13 -6.07
CA ASP A 150 -11.39 -10.10 -6.94
C ASP A 150 -11.34 -11.18 -8.03
N GLY A 151 -12.49 -11.41 -8.69
CA GLY A 151 -12.62 -12.47 -9.67
C GLY A 151 -12.26 -12.08 -11.10
N LYS A 152 -11.98 -10.80 -11.37
CA LYS A 152 -11.73 -10.31 -12.74
C LYS A 152 -10.33 -9.77 -12.94
N ASP A 153 -9.38 -10.18 -12.10
CA ASP A 153 -7.96 -9.92 -12.31
C ASP A 153 -7.11 -11.15 -11.91
N TRP A 154 -5.80 -10.96 -11.77
CA TRP A 154 -4.86 -12.02 -11.40
C TRP A 154 -4.98 -12.51 -9.94
N THR A 155 -5.87 -11.92 -9.15
CA THR A 155 -6.16 -12.37 -7.78
C THR A 155 -7.40 -13.29 -7.70
N LYS A 156 -7.92 -13.71 -8.86
CA LYS A 156 -9.13 -14.54 -8.96
C LYS A 156 -9.00 -15.89 -8.26
N ASP A 157 -7.82 -16.46 -8.22
CA ASP A 157 -7.55 -17.78 -7.67
C ASP A 157 -7.12 -17.72 -6.18
N VAL A 158 -7.08 -16.53 -5.57
CA VAL A 158 -6.69 -16.36 -4.17
C VAL A 158 -7.47 -17.26 -3.22
N PRO A 159 -8.81 -17.40 -3.31
CA PRO A 159 -9.55 -18.23 -2.37
C PRO A 159 -9.10 -19.71 -2.36
N GLU A 160 -8.80 -20.27 -3.53
CA GLU A 160 -8.52 -21.67 -3.72
C GLU A 160 -7.02 -22.01 -3.70
N LEU A 161 -6.17 -21.07 -4.10
CA LEU A 161 -4.75 -21.33 -4.29
C LEU A 161 -3.89 -20.64 -3.22
N GLU A 162 -3.91 -19.32 -3.14
CA GLU A 162 -2.98 -18.56 -2.32
C GLU A 162 -3.41 -18.49 -0.86
N PHE A 163 -4.69 -18.27 -0.61
CA PHE A 163 -5.18 -18.11 0.76
C PHE A 163 -5.04 -19.38 1.61
N PRO A 164 -5.26 -20.59 1.09
CA PRO A 164 -4.97 -21.82 1.84
C PRO A 164 -3.51 -21.96 2.28
N PHE A 165 -2.55 -21.54 1.45
CA PHE A 165 -1.14 -21.51 1.85
C PHE A 165 -0.92 -20.47 2.96
N LEU A 166 -1.39 -19.27 2.77
CA LEU A 166 -1.25 -18.19 3.76
C LEU A 166 -1.86 -18.57 5.11
N ARG A 167 -3.05 -19.19 5.10
CA ARG A 167 -3.72 -19.68 6.29
C ARG A 167 -2.88 -20.73 7.04
N ARG A 168 -2.29 -21.70 6.33
CA ARG A 168 -1.40 -22.69 6.97
C ARG A 168 -0.21 -22.05 7.67
N VAL A 169 0.35 -20.96 7.12
CA VAL A 169 1.43 -20.23 7.80
C VAL A 169 0.93 -19.59 9.08
N TYR A 170 -0.26 -18.99 9.05
CA TYR A 170 -0.87 -18.36 10.24
C TYR A 170 -1.26 -19.40 11.31
N ASP A 171 -1.61 -20.62 10.93
CA ASP A 171 -1.95 -21.71 11.85
C ASP A 171 -0.76 -22.12 12.75
N PHE A 172 0.48 -21.78 12.38
CA PHE A 172 1.63 -21.94 13.29
C PHE A 172 1.66 -20.97 14.47
N TYR A 173 0.82 -19.95 14.45
CA TYR A 173 0.78 -18.88 15.46
C TYR A 173 -0.60 -18.85 16.14
N PRO A 174 -0.79 -19.50 17.30
CA PRO A 174 -2.08 -19.52 18.01
C PRO A 174 -2.62 -18.10 18.25
N GLY A 175 -3.86 -17.85 17.85
CA GLY A 175 -4.52 -16.56 18.00
C GLY A 175 -4.22 -15.54 16.89
N ALA A 176 -3.33 -15.83 15.96
CA ALA A 176 -3.11 -15.00 14.78
C ALA A 176 -4.34 -15.01 13.86
N THR A 177 -4.60 -13.90 13.20
CA THR A 177 -5.77 -13.76 12.32
C THR A 177 -5.36 -13.37 10.90
N VAL A 178 -5.82 -14.17 9.95
CA VAL A 178 -5.74 -13.86 8.52
C VAL A 178 -7.11 -14.08 7.88
N GLN A 179 -7.50 -13.17 6.99
CA GLN A 179 -8.79 -13.20 6.31
C GLN A 179 -8.60 -12.94 4.81
N ASN A 180 -9.45 -13.54 4.00
CA ASN A 180 -9.62 -13.17 2.60
C ASN A 180 -11.03 -12.62 2.39
N HIS A 181 -11.12 -11.45 1.78
CA HIS A 181 -12.36 -10.88 1.29
C HIS A 181 -12.33 -10.90 -0.23
N HIS A 182 -12.99 -11.90 -0.82
CA HIS A 182 -13.00 -12.10 -2.27
C HIS A 182 -14.28 -11.56 -2.90
N LEU A 183 -14.12 -10.76 -3.95
CA LEU A 183 -15.20 -10.09 -4.68
C LEU A 183 -15.27 -10.66 -6.11
N ALA A 184 -15.86 -11.85 -6.25
CA ALA A 184 -15.85 -12.65 -7.48
C ALA A 184 -16.33 -11.93 -8.74
N MET A 185 -17.22 -10.93 -8.61
CA MET A 185 -17.80 -10.20 -9.74
C MET A 185 -17.13 -8.85 -9.99
N GLU A 186 -16.19 -8.45 -9.17
CA GLU A 186 -15.48 -7.17 -9.29
C GLU A 186 -14.17 -7.30 -10.04
N GLY A 187 -13.63 -6.17 -10.44
CA GLY A 187 -12.38 -6.04 -11.16
C GLY A 187 -11.35 -5.21 -10.42
N HIS A 188 -10.22 -4.98 -11.09
CA HIS A 188 -8.99 -4.41 -10.55
C HIS A 188 -9.11 -2.94 -10.17
N ASP A 189 -9.54 -2.66 -8.95
CA ASP A 189 -9.64 -1.32 -8.38
C ASP A 189 -9.48 -1.33 -6.84
N TYR A 190 -9.62 -0.16 -6.20
CA TYR A 190 -9.87 -0.03 -4.78
C TYR A 190 -11.25 0.61 -4.56
N GLY A 191 -12.26 0.00 -5.16
CA GLY A 191 -13.65 0.45 -5.17
C GLY A 191 -14.32 0.42 -3.81
N PRO A 192 -15.58 0.91 -3.73
CA PRO A 192 -16.31 1.05 -2.46
C PRO A 192 -16.40 -0.25 -1.65
N SER A 193 -16.72 -1.39 -2.27
CA SER A 193 -16.82 -2.69 -1.59
C SER A 193 -15.53 -3.11 -0.92
N LYS A 194 -14.38 -2.94 -1.62
CA LYS A 194 -13.05 -3.23 -1.08
C LYS A 194 -12.71 -2.29 0.08
N ARG A 195 -13.09 -0.99 -0.05
CA ARG A 195 -12.89 -0.02 1.02
C ARG A 195 -13.72 -0.35 2.26
N GLN A 196 -14.97 -0.80 2.09
CA GLN A 196 -15.80 -1.24 3.22
C GLN A 196 -15.17 -2.40 3.99
N ALA A 197 -14.64 -3.41 3.31
CA ALA A 197 -13.93 -4.52 3.94
C ALA A 197 -12.71 -4.02 4.74
N MET A 198 -11.95 -3.08 4.17
CA MET A 198 -10.79 -2.47 4.82
C MET A 198 -11.20 -1.64 6.05
N TYR A 199 -12.24 -0.79 5.94
CA TYR A 199 -12.72 0.00 7.07
C TYR A 199 -13.15 -0.89 8.25
N ALA A 200 -13.93 -1.93 7.99
CA ALA A 200 -14.38 -2.86 9.02
C ALA A 200 -13.20 -3.55 9.71
N PHE A 201 -12.18 -3.95 8.95
CA PHE A 201 -10.97 -4.58 9.49
C PHE A 201 -10.16 -3.61 10.35
N VAL A 202 -9.93 -2.39 9.88
CA VAL A 202 -9.23 -1.33 10.63
C VAL A 202 -9.98 -1.00 11.92
N ALA A 203 -11.31 -0.78 11.85
CA ALA A 203 -12.12 -0.46 13.02
C ALA A 203 -12.00 -1.54 14.09
N ARG A 204 -12.09 -2.83 13.69
CA ARG A 204 -11.96 -3.97 14.61
C ARG A 204 -10.60 -4.02 15.30
N HIS A 205 -9.52 -3.99 14.50
CA HIS A 205 -8.16 -4.19 15.03
C HIS A 205 -7.61 -2.97 15.77
N PHE A 206 -8.04 -1.77 15.40
CA PHE A 206 -7.68 -0.54 16.11
C PHE A 206 -8.66 -0.18 17.21
N LYS A 207 -9.74 -0.98 17.40
CA LYS A 207 -10.78 -0.77 18.41
C LYS A 207 -11.40 0.62 18.31
N LEU A 208 -11.78 1.02 17.10
CA LEU A 208 -12.40 2.31 16.85
C LEU A 208 -13.91 2.22 17.05
N ASP A 209 -14.48 3.23 17.67
CA ASP A 209 -15.92 3.43 17.68
C ASP A 209 -16.33 4.13 16.37
N VAL A 210 -17.04 3.40 15.52
CA VAL A 210 -17.48 3.87 14.21
C VAL A 210 -19.00 3.80 14.04
N ASP A 211 -19.75 3.57 15.13
CA ASP A 211 -21.19 3.34 15.02
C ASP A 211 -21.93 4.56 14.46
N ALA A 212 -21.52 5.78 14.84
CA ALA A 212 -22.07 7.01 14.28
C ALA A 212 -21.78 7.23 12.80
N MET A 213 -20.87 6.46 12.21
CA MET A 213 -20.51 6.53 10.79
C MET A 213 -21.20 5.47 9.93
N LYS A 214 -21.97 4.57 10.53
CA LYS A 214 -22.66 3.50 9.80
C LYS A 214 -24.00 3.96 9.25
N ASP A 215 -24.31 3.51 8.05
CA ASP A 215 -25.68 3.60 7.52
C ASP A 215 -26.58 2.49 8.11
N LYS A 216 -27.85 2.45 7.66
CA LYS A 216 -28.84 1.44 8.08
C LYS A 216 -28.43 -0.01 7.76
N ASP A 217 -27.52 -0.21 6.82
CA ASP A 217 -27.02 -1.51 6.38
C ASP A 217 -25.66 -1.86 7.07
N GLY A 218 -25.21 -1.01 7.99
CA GLY A 218 -23.97 -1.19 8.77
C GLY A 218 -22.70 -0.83 7.99
N LYS A 219 -22.81 -0.19 6.83
CA LYS A 219 -21.67 0.25 6.02
C LYS A 219 -21.17 1.60 6.50
N ILE A 220 -19.86 1.79 6.48
CA ILE A 220 -19.26 3.10 6.77
C ILE A 220 -19.62 4.10 5.68
N MET A 221 -20.29 5.18 6.06
CA MET A 221 -20.65 6.26 5.15
C MET A 221 -19.41 7.07 4.77
N GLU A 222 -19.05 7.05 3.49
CA GLU A 222 -17.93 7.84 2.97
C GLU A 222 -18.28 9.34 2.82
N GLN A 223 -19.55 9.68 2.76
CA GLN A 223 -20.04 11.06 2.71
C GLN A 223 -20.48 11.56 4.10
N PRO A 224 -20.47 12.86 4.36
CA PRO A 224 -19.93 13.92 3.49
C PRO A 224 -18.41 14.01 3.54
N VAL A 225 -17.78 14.22 2.38
CA VAL A 225 -16.35 14.47 2.22
C VAL A 225 -16.15 15.52 1.15
N THR A 226 -15.33 16.52 1.40
CA THR A 226 -14.86 17.46 0.39
C THR A 226 -13.64 16.86 -0.31
N LEU A 227 -13.71 16.74 -1.63
CA LEU A 227 -12.57 16.33 -2.44
C LEU A 227 -11.76 17.56 -2.85
N GLU A 228 -10.48 17.50 -2.61
CA GLU A 228 -9.56 18.57 -3.00
C GLU A 228 -9.18 18.46 -4.47
N LYS A 229 -8.91 19.62 -5.09
CA LYS A 229 -8.34 19.65 -6.43
C LYS A 229 -6.87 19.24 -6.39
N ASP A 230 -6.38 18.66 -7.49
CA ASP A 230 -5.00 18.21 -7.61
C ASP A 230 -3.99 19.31 -7.21
N GLU A 231 -4.26 20.56 -7.62
CA GLU A 231 -3.39 21.71 -7.34
C GLU A 231 -3.25 22.00 -5.84
N ALA A 232 -4.32 21.84 -5.07
CA ALA A 232 -4.33 22.08 -3.63
C ALA A 232 -3.54 21.01 -2.86
N MET A 233 -3.35 19.83 -3.48
CA MET A 233 -2.65 18.71 -2.87
C MET A 233 -1.16 18.65 -3.24
N LYS A 234 -0.68 19.51 -4.15
CA LYS A 234 0.73 19.55 -4.55
C LYS A 234 1.59 20.17 -3.46
N VAL A 235 2.54 19.41 -2.95
CA VAL A 235 3.46 19.83 -1.88
C VAL A 235 4.51 20.80 -2.40
N PHE A 236 4.96 20.62 -3.66
CA PHE A 236 6.01 21.44 -4.27
C PHE A 236 5.47 22.54 -5.20
N GLY A 237 4.17 22.81 -5.09
CA GLY A 237 3.48 23.81 -5.92
C GLY A 237 3.10 23.29 -7.31
N ALA A 238 2.28 24.05 -8.01
CA ALA A 238 1.71 23.62 -9.30
C ALA A 238 2.77 23.34 -10.37
N ASP A 239 3.89 24.04 -10.32
CA ASP A 239 5.01 23.96 -11.28
C ASP A 239 6.27 23.25 -10.73
N GLY A 240 6.19 22.69 -9.54
CA GLY A 240 7.30 21.98 -8.89
C GLY A 240 8.44 22.87 -8.40
N LYS A 241 8.30 24.19 -8.42
CA LYS A 241 9.35 25.12 -7.97
C LYS A 241 9.65 25.04 -6.47
N GLY A 242 8.77 24.43 -5.68
CA GLY A 242 8.99 24.17 -4.26
C GLY A 242 9.91 22.99 -3.97
N LEU A 243 10.39 22.26 -4.97
CA LEU A 243 11.37 21.20 -4.75
C LEU A 243 12.63 21.78 -4.08
N PRO A 244 13.17 21.09 -3.05
CA PRO A 244 14.42 21.53 -2.42
C PRO A 244 15.57 21.64 -3.43
N ALA A 245 16.41 22.68 -3.30
CA ALA A 245 17.52 22.91 -4.23
C ALA A 245 18.50 21.72 -4.33
N GLN A 246 18.61 20.94 -3.25
CA GLN A 246 19.43 19.72 -3.19
C GLN A 246 18.75 18.47 -3.75
N ALA A 247 17.48 18.56 -4.22
CA ALA A 247 16.78 17.43 -4.79
C ALA A 247 17.56 16.84 -5.97
N LEU A 248 17.77 15.54 -5.94
CA LEU A 248 18.44 14.84 -7.04
C LEU A 248 17.49 14.71 -8.22
N MET A 249 17.92 15.21 -9.36
CA MET A 249 17.16 15.17 -10.61
C MET A 249 17.76 14.14 -11.57
N GLY A 250 16.89 13.32 -12.14
CA GLY A 250 17.25 12.31 -13.13
C GLY A 250 17.76 11.01 -12.50
N TRP A 251 17.34 9.89 -13.12
CA TRP A 251 17.63 8.54 -12.62
C TRP A 251 19.14 8.25 -12.47
N THR A 252 19.94 8.66 -13.44
CA THR A 252 21.38 8.39 -13.43
C THR A 252 22.09 8.92 -12.16
N ARG A 253 21.72 10.12 -11.72
CA ARG A 253 22.31 10.72 -10.50
C ARG A 253 21.85 10.00 -9.23
N ILE A 254 20.57 9.61 -9.19
CA ILE A 254 19.97 8.88 -8.08
C ILE A 254 20.62 7.49 -7.96
N GLU A 255 20.74 6.77 -9.08
CA GLU A 255 21.35 5.45 -9.14
C GLU A 255 22.84 5.50 -8.73
N ALA A 256 23.57 6.49 -9.20
CA ALA A 256 24.98 6.67 -8.80
C ALA A 256 25.13 6.88 -7.29
N LEU A 257 24.23 7.69 -6.68
CA LEU A 257 24.23 7.87 -5.23
C LEU A 257 23.96 6.56 -4.50
N ILE A 258 22.93 5.82 -4.89
CA ILE A 258 22.58 4.54 -4.25
C ILE A 258 23.76 3.58 -4.34
N ASN A 259 24.35 3.42 -5.53
CA ASN A 259 25.48 2.52 -5.74
C ASN A 259 26.71 2.91 -4.90
N SER A 260 26.91 4.20 -4.63
CA SER A 260 27.99 4.67 -3.75
C SER A 260 27.82 4.23 -2.29
N TYR A 261 26.61 3.93 -1.84
CA TYR A 261 26.33 3.35 -0.52
C TYR A 261 26.43 1.82 -0.51
N LEU A 262 26.02 1.16 -1.59
CA LEU A 262 26.04 -0.30 -1.69
C LEU A 262 27.44 -0.87 -1.89
N SER A 263 28.41 -0.05 -2.34
CA SER A 263 29.81 -0.44 -2.54
C SER A 263 30.72 -0.23 -1.32
N LYS A 264 30.16 0.24 -0.22
CA LYS A 264 30.85 0.36 1.10
C LYS A 264 30.55 -0.81 2.00
#